data_93c5c71c535fe8f831da24e1f88f6b39
#
_entry.id   93c5c71c535fe8f831da24e1f88f6b39
#
_cell.length_a   1.000
_cell.length_b   1.000
_cell.length_c   1.000
_cell.angle_alpha   90.00
_cell.angle_beta   90.00
_cell.angle_gamma   90.00
#
_symmetry.space_group_name_H-M   'P 1'
#
loop_
_entity.id
_entity.type
_entity.pdbx_description
1 polymer ?
#
loop_
_entity_poly.entity_id
_entity_poly.type
_entity_poly.pdbx_seq_one_letter_code
_entity_poly.pdbx_strand_id
1 'polypeptide(L)'
;MNFYFTRHGETEWNVKKKIQGTTDIPLDEKGIQQAKRLAETLLEKQRDGELHLDRVYTSPQLRAAETARFSAEALGIDCIRLWDLREMDLGDWEGRNWDEIRETEAERHHIWDTHRRFCHTPGGECYNEVLRRTLAALEQILTCEKDDVLVVTHSAVLMALRCYLANRPFDVMREYRTRNIELVRVTEEEIREAIRRYGRAI
;
A
#
# COMPACT_ATOMS: atom_id res chain seq x y z
N MET A 1 10.16 8.12 15.51
CA MET A 1 9.60 8.24 14.15
C MET A 1 8.39 7.33 13.98
N ASN A 2 7.34 7.81 13.32
CA ASN A 2 6.18 7.01 12.94
C ASN A 2 6.00 7.04 11.42
N PHE A 3 5.49 5.94 10.90
CA PHE A 3 5.00 5.82 9.53
C PHE A 3 3.48 5.89 9.54
N TYR A 4 2.91 6.83 8.83
CA TYR A 4 1.48 6.91 8.57
C TYR A 4 1.21 6.37 7.18
N PHE A 5 0.69 5.16 7.11
CA PHE A 5 0.35 4.54 5.84
C PHE A 5 -1.08 4.87 5.44
N THR A 6 -1.29 5.04 4.15
CA THR A 6 -2.64 5.13 3.59
C THR A 6 -2.71 4.46 2.22
N ARG A 7 -3.90 3.98 1.88
CA ARG A 7 -4.22 3.51 0.55
C ARG A 7 -4.70 4.70 -0.30
N HIS A 8 -4.32 4.73 -1.57
CA HIS A 8 -4.78 5.71 -2.56
C HIS A 8 -6.31 5.89 -2.56
N GLY A 9 -6.80 7.03 -3.04
CA GLY A 9 -8.22 7.33 -3.23
C GLY A 9 -8.92 6.36 -4.21
N GLU A 10 -10.25 6.43 -4.30
CA GLU A 10 -11.05 5.57 -5.19
C GLU A 10 -10.69 5.79 -6.66
N THR A 11 -10.82 4.74 -7.46
CA THR A 11 -10.68 4.74 -8.91
C THR A 11 -11.90 4.08 -9.55
N GLU A 12 -12.16 4.34 -10.83
CA GLU A 12 -13.23 3.68 -11.57
C GLU A 12 -13.14 2.14 -11.46
N TRP A 13 -11.94 1.58 -11.45
CA TRP A 13 -11.74 0.13 -11.31
C TRP A 13 -12.05 -0.39 -9.90
N ASN A 14 -11.94 0.44 -8.86
CA ASN A 14 -12.44 0.07 -7.54
C ASN A 14 -13.98 -0.08 -7.55
N VAL A 15 -14.69 0.85 -8.18
CA VAL A 15 -16.15 0.82 -8.33
C VAL A 15 -16.58 -0.40 -9.13
N LYS A 16 -15.90 -0.69 -10.23
CA LYS A 16 -16.16 -1.85 -11.10
C LYS A 16 -15.64 -3.18 -10.54
N LYS A 17 -15.04 -3.17 -9.35
CA LYS A 17 -14.39 -4.34 -8.70
C LYS A 17 -13.34 -5.04 -9.57
N LYS A 18 -12.71 -4.30 -10.48
CA LYS A 18 -11.61 -4.80 -11.31
C LYS A 18 -10.28 -4.78 -10.56
N ILE A 19 -9.50 -5.80 -10.80
CA ILE A 19 -8.13 -5.94 -10.31
C ILE A 19 -7.25 -4.94 -11.04
N GLN A 20 -6.55 -4.07 -10.30
CA GLN A 20 -5.74 -3.01 -10.89
C GLN A 20 -4.29 -3.43 -11.11
N GLY A 21 -3.68 -4.02 -10.08
CA GLY A 21 -2.28 -4.40 -10.13
C GLY A 21 -1.37 -3.25 -10.57
N THR A 22 -0.53 -3.52 -11.56
CA THR A 22 0.41 -2.55 -12.15
C THR A 22 -0.23 -1.63 -13.17
N THR A 23 -1.42 -1.94 -13.66
CA THR A 23 -2.17 -1.09 -14.60
C THR A 23 -2.41 0.29 -13.97
N ASP A 24 -2.05 1.33 -14.71
CA ASP A 24 -2.02 2.70 -14.19
C ASP A 24 -3.37 3.43 -14.42
N ILE A 25 -4.26 3.28 -13.47
CA ILE A 25 -5.61 3.87 -13.46
C ILE A 25 -5.58 5.14 -12.58
N PRO A 26 -6.07 6.29 -13.08
CA PRO A 26 -6.16 7.52 -12.30
C PRO A 26 -7.25 7.44 -11.21
N LEU A 27 -7.26 8.41 -10.30
CA LEU A 27 -8.36 8.63 -9.38
C LEU A 27 -9.63 8.97 -10.16
N ASP A 28 -10.79 8.54 -9.66
CA ASP A 28 -12.08 9.06 -10.08
C ASP A 28 -12.43 10.36 -9.31
N GLU A 29 -13.56 10.97 -9.63
CA GLU A 29 -13.99 12.21 -8.97
C GLU A 29 -14.09 12.05 -7.45
N LYS A 30 -14.60 10.90 -6.99
CA LYS A 30 -14.71 10.61 -5.56
C LYS A 30 -13.35 10.38 -4.93
N GLY A 31 -12.42 9.70 -5.62
CA GLY A 31 -11.05 9.52 -5.20
C GLY A 31 -10.30 10.85 -5.04
N ILE A 32 -10.51 11.80 -5.95
CA ILE A 32 -9.98 13.16 -5.84
C ILE A 32 -10.52 13.86 -4.59
N GLN A 33 -11.83 13.76 -4.33
CA GLN A 33 -12.43 14.34 -3.10
C GLN A 33 -11.91 13.65 -1.83
N GLN A 34 -11.70 12.35 -1.87
CA GLN A 34 -11.09 11.59 -0.78
C GLN A 34 -9.67 12.07 -0.51
N ALA A 35 -8.84 12.25 -1.55
CA ALA A 35 -7.47 12.72 -1.42
C ALA A 35 -7.39 14.13 -0.84
N LYS A 36 -8.26 15.05 -1.28
CA LYS A 36 -8.37 16.41 -0.72
C LYS A 36 -8.76 16.38 0.77
N ARG A 37 -9.75 15.56 1.13
CA ARG A 37 -10.19 15.42 2.53
C ARG A 37 -9.09 14.83 3.42
N LEU A 38 -8.31 13.87 2.90
CA LEU A 38 -7.13 13.36 3.62
C LEU A 38 -6.14 14.50 3.89
N ALA A 39 -5.84 15.33 2.88
CA ALA A 39 -4.94 16.45 3.00
C ALA A 39 -5.40 17.48 4.03
N GLU A 40 -6.70 17.83 4.04
CA GLU A 40 -7.32 18.69 5.03
C GLU A 40 -7.18 18.12 6.45
N THR A 41 -7.51 16.83 6.63
CA THR A 41 -7.40 16.13 7.92
C THR A 41 -5.97 16.11 8.45
N LEU A 42 -4.98 15.86 7.58
CA LEU A 42 -3.57 15.86 7.97
C LEU A 42 -3.10 17.27 8.38
N LEU A 43 -3.53 18.29 7.65
CA LEU A 43 -3.20 19.69 7.95
C LEU A 43 -3.80 20.13 9.29
N GLU A 44 -5.07 19.77 9.58
CA GLU A 44 -5.72 20.01 10.87
C GLU A 44 -4.94 19.35 12.00
N LYS A 45 -4.65 18.05 11.89
CA LYS A 45 -3.89 17.31 12.89
C LYS A 45 -2.49 17.88 13.14
N GLN A 46 -1.82 18.38 12.11
CA GLN A 46 -0.52 19.04 12.25
C GLN A 46 -0.65 20.38 12.98
N ARG A 47 -1.69 21.17 12.69
CA ARG A 47 -1.96 22.44 13.39
C ARG A 47 -2.30 22.23 14.87
N ASP A 48 -3.03 21.15 15.19
CA ASP A 48 -3.42 20.79 16.55
C ASP A 48 -2.28 20.10 17.34
N GLY A 49 -1.12 19.86 16.69
CA GLY A 49 0.04 19.21 17.28
C GLY A 49 -0.13 17.70 17.53
N GLU A 50 -1.16 17.08 16.92
CA GLU A 50 -1.39 15.63 17.03
C GLU A 50 -0.41 14.80 16.18
N LEU A 51 0.11 15.35 15.08
CA LEU A 51 1.14 14.77 14.26
C LEU A 51 2.03 15.85 13.62
N HIS A 52 3.25 15.46 13.22
CA HIS A 52 4.14 16.31 12.46
C HIS A 52 4.76 15.48 11.34
N LEU A 53 4.39 15.77 10.10
CA LEU A 53 4.88 15.07 8.93
C LEU A 53 5.94 15.92 8.21
N ASP A 54 7.11 15.37 8.04
CA ASP A 54 8.21 16.04 7.35
C ASP A 54 8.26 15.71 5.85
N ARG A 55 7.72 14.56 5.47
CA ARG A 55 7.79 14.10 4.08
C ARG A 55 6.67 13.15 3.70
N VAL A 56 6.34 13.13 2.42
CA VAL A 56 5.43 12.16 1.82
C VAL A 56 6.22 11.23 0.92
N TYR A 57 6.07 9.93 1.12
CA TYR A 57 6.53 8.89 0.21
C TYR A 57 5.36 8.25 -0.50
N THR A 58 5.52 7.93 -1.79
CA THR A 58 4.42 7.37 -2.56
C THR A 58 4.87 6.35 -3.60
N SER A 59 3.97 5.44 -3.93
CA SER A 59 4.06 4.65 -5.16
C SER A 59 4.11 5.57 -6.39
N PRO A 60 4.84 5.21 -7.46
CA PRO A 60 4.86 6.00 -8.70
C PRO A 60 3.54 5.96 -9.48
N GLN A 61 2.63 4.99 -9.20
CA GLN A 61 1.38 4.82 -9.92
C GLN A 61 0.43 6.01 -9.70
N LEU A 62 -0.24 6.47 -10.77
CA LEU A 62 -1.02 7.71 -10.82
C LEU A 62 -1.95 7.90 -9.62
N ARG A 63 -2.77 6.89 -9.31
CA ARG A 63 -3.74 6.94 -8.19
C ARG A 63 -3.10 7.23 -6.83
N ALA A 64 -1.91 6.65 -6.57
CA ALA A 64 -1.20 6.88 -5.33
C ALA A 64 -0.43 8.20 -5.35
N ALA A 65 0.26 8.49 -6.45
CA ALA A 65 1.00 9.72 -6.63
C ALA A 65 0.09 10.97 -6.56
N GLU A 66 -1.11 10.90 -7.16
CA GLU A 66 -2.09 11.98 -7.10
C GLU A 66 -2.67 12.15 -5.69
N THR A 67 -2.98 11.05 -4.99
CA THR A 67 -3.40 11.11 -3.59
C THR A 67 -2.33 11.76 -2.70
N ALA A 68 -1.07 11.38 -2.88
CA ALA A 68 0.07 11.92 -2.15
C ALA A 68 0.32 13.40 -2.43
N ARG A 69 0.16 13.82 -3.69
CA ARG A 69 0.35 15.21 -4.11
C ARG A 69 -0.53 16.17 -3.33
N PHE A 70 -1.84 15.89 -3.18
CA PHE A 70 -2.73 16.74 -2.40
C PHE A 70 -2.28 16.92 -0.95
N SER A 71 -1.80 15.84 -0.33
CA SER A 71 -1.28 15.90 1.06
C SER A 71 0.01 16.70 1.15
N ALA A 72 0.95 16.47 0.23
CA ALA A 72 2.23 17.19 0.20
C ALA A 72 2.04 18.70 -0.05
N GLU A 73 1.19 19.06 -1.01
CA GLU A 73 0.87 20.48 -1.30
C GLU A 73 0.22 21.18 -0.10
N ALA A 74 -0.74 20.55 0.57
CA ALA A 74 -1.43 21.13 1.72
C ALA A 74 -0.49 21.34 2.92
N LEU A 75 0.44 20.40 3.13
CA LEU A 75 1.41 20.47 4.23
C LEU A 75 2.66 21.29 3.90
N GLY A 76 2.89 21.64 2.63
CA GLY A 76 4.07 22.35 2.18
C GLY A 76 5.37 21.55 2.30
N ILE A 77 5.30 20.22 2.12
CA ILE A 77 6.43 19.30 2.25
C ILE A 77 6.68 18.51 0.95
N ASP A 78 7.88 17.95 0.83
CA ASP A 78 8.28 17.19 -0.36
C ASP A 78 7.54 15.85 -0.50
N CYS A 79 7.32 15.43 -1.76
CA CYS A 79 6.76 14.14 -2.11
C CYS A 79 7.74 13.34 -2.97
N ILE A 80 8.19 12.19 -2.45
CA ILE A 80 9.16 11.30 -3.08
C ILE A 80 8.48 10.03 -3.57
N ARG A 81 8.70 9.69 -4.84
CA ARG A 81 8.21 8.44 -5.43
C ARG A 81 9.22 7.33 -5.24
N LEU A 82 8.78 6.20 -4.66
CA LEU A 82 9.57 4.98 -4.54
C LEU A 82 8.92 3.86 -5.34
N TRP A 83 9.69 3.29 -6.29
CA TRP A 83 9.20 2.21 -7.16
C TRP A 83 8.74 0.98 -6.37
N ASP A 84 9.40 0.68 -5.27
CA ASP A 84 9.13 -0.49 -4.43
C ASP A 84 7.85 -0.37 -3.59
N LEU A 85 7.19 0.80 -3.59
CA LEU A 85 5.86 1.01 -3.01
C LEU A 85 4.71 0.76 -3.99
N ARG A 86 4.97 0.32 -5.24
CA ARG A 86 3.94 0.01 -6.25
C ARG A 86 3.02 -1.13 -5.81
N GLU A 87 1.82 -1.20 -6.40
CA GLU A 87 0.91 -2.32 -6.15
C GLU A 87 1.53 -3.66 -6.60
N MET A 88 0.99 -4.74 -6.09
CA MET A 88 1.33 -6.09 -6.52
C MET A 88 1.04 -6.25 -8.01
N ASP A 89 2.01 -6.77 -8.74
CA ASP A 89 1.78 -7.23 -10.10
C ASP A 89 0.89 -8.48 -10.07
N LEU A 90 -0.31 -8.36 -10.63
CA LEU A 90 -1.30 -9.44 -10.67
C LEU A 90 -1.34 -10.13 -12.05
N GLY A 91 -0.46 -9.70 -12.98
CA GLY A 91 -0.24 -10.33 -14.28
C GLY A 91 -1.54 -10.49 -15.08
N ASP A 92 -1.81 -11.71 -15.57
CA ASP A 92 -2.95 -12.01 -16.44
C ASP A 92 -4.33 -11.80 -15.77
N TRP A 93 -4.35 -11.54 -14.47
CA TRP A 93 -5.60 -11.27 -13.73
C TRP A 93 -5.96 -9.78 -13.69
N GLU A 94 -5.08 -8.89 -14.15
CA GLU A 94 -5.38 -7.45 -14.20
C GLU A 94 -6.51 -7.14 -15.17
N GLY A 95 -7.36 -6.19 -14.82
CA GLY A 95 -8.55 -5.81 -15.59
C GLY A 95 -9.77 -6.73 -15.44
N ARG A 96 -9.58 -7.92 -14.89
CA ARG A 96 -10.64 -8.89 -14.56
C ARG A 96 -11.16 -8.65 -13.14
N ASN A 97 -12.17 -9.37 -12.71
CA ASN A 97 -12.64 -9.36 -11.32
C ASN A 97 -12.47 -10.75 -10.66
N TRP A 98 -12.48 -10.76 -9.33
CA TRP A 98 -12.23 -11.99 -8.57
C TRP A 98 -13.31 -13.07 -8.76
N ASP A 99 -14.56 -12.67 -9.05
CA ASP A 99 -15.65 -13.62 -9.31
C ASP A 99 -15.41 -14.34 -10.62
N GLU A 100 -15.08 -13.61 -11.68
CA GLU A 100 -14.72 -14.16 -12.99
C GLU A 100 -13.52 -15.13 -12.89
N ILE A 101 -12.48 -14.76 -12.15
CA ILE A 101 -11.30 -15.64 -11.97
C ILE A 101 -11.70 -16.93 -11.24
N ARG A 102 -12.52 -16.84 -10.20
CA ARG A 102 -13.02 -18.02 -9.48
C ARG A 102 -13.87 -18.93 -10.35
N GLU A 103 -14.60 -18.39 -11.30
CA GLU A 103 -15.42 -19.17 -12.23
C GLU A 103 -14.60 -19.82 -13.33
N THR A 104 -13.65 -19.07 -13.91
CA THR A 104 -12.92 -19.50 -15.12
C THR A 104 -11.59 -20.21 -14.82
N GLU A 105 -10.99 -19.96 -13.65
CA GLU A 105 -9.69 -20.47 -13.24
C GLU A 105 -9.71 -21.01 -11.79
N ALA A 106 -10.78 -21.70 -11.40
CA ALA A 106 -11.07 -22.10 -10.01
C ALA A 106 -9.90 -22.81 -9.31
N GLU A 107 -9.26 -23.79 -9.97
CA GLU A 107 -8.15 -24.55 -9.41
C GLU A 107 -6.92 -23.66 -9.19
N ARG A 108 -6.54 -22.86 -10.19
CA ARG A 108 -5.40 -21.94 -10.11
C ARG A 108 -5.61 -20.88 -9.03
N HIS A 109 -6.82 -20.30 -8.97
CA HIS A 109 -7.19 -19.36 -7.92
C HIS A 109 -7.10 -19.99 -6.53
N HIS A 110 -7.60 -21.22 -6.37
CA HIS A 110 -7.56 -21.93 -5.09
C HIS A 110 -6.12 -22.20 -4.62
N ILE A 111 -5.25 -22.68 -5.49
CA ILE A 111 -3.82 -22.89 -5.19
C ILE A 111 -3.16 -21.58 -4.76
N TRP A 112 -3.37 -20.51 -5.52
CA TRP A 112 -2.85 -19.19 -5.19
C TRP A 112 -3.43 -18.67 -3.87
N ASP A 113 -4.71 -18.77 -3.64
CA ASP A 113 -5.39 -18.25 -2.45
C ASP A 113 -4.92 -18.92 -1.15
N THR A 114 -4.61 -20.22 -1.21
CA THR A 114 -4.11 -20.99 -0.06
C THR A 114 -2.60 -20.82 0.17
N HIS A 115 -1.82 -20.56 -0.86
CA HIS A 115 -0.35 -20.45 -0.80
C HIS A 115 0.17 -19.08 -1.24
N ARG A 116 -0.66 -18.04 -1.17
CA ARG A 116 -0.42 -16.71 -1.74
C ARG A 116 0.90 -16.06 -1.35
N ARG A 117 1.47 -16.42 -0.19
CA ARG A 117 2.76 -15.85 0.22
C ARG A 117 3.86 -16.17 -0.80
N PHE A 118 3.89 -17.38 -1.30
CA PHE A 118 4.96 -17.86 -2.19
C PHE A 118 4.45 -18.31 -3.57
N CYS A 119 3.15 -18.40 -3.77
CA CYS A 119 2.56 -18.72 -5.05
C CYS A 119 2.32 -17.44 -5.85
N HIS A 120 2.87 -17.40 -7.07
CA HIS A 120 2.70 -16.26 -7.98
C HIS A 120 1.30 -16.27 -8.61
N THR A 121 0.80 -15.07 -8.92
CA THR A 121 -0.27 -14.93 -9.89
C THR A 121 0.27 -15.26 -11.29
N PRO A 122 -0.57 -15.62 -12.27
CA PRO A 122 -0.11 -15.88 -13.64
C PRO A 122 0.57 -14.65 -14.24
N GLY A 123 1.87 -14.75 -14.50
CA GLY A 123 2.67 -13.65 -15.04
C GLY A 123 2.98 -12.49 -14.07
N GLY A 124 2.63 -12.63 -12.78
CA GLY A 124 2.83 -11.57 -11.80
C GLY A 124 3.66 -11.96 -10.57
N GLU A 125 3.53 -11.19 -9.49
CA GLU A 125 4.27 -11.37 -8.23
C GLU A 125 3.58 -12.36 -7.27
N CYS A 126 4.32 -12.86 -6.27
CA CYS A 126 3.78 -13.40 -5.04
C CYS A 126 3.86 -12.37 -3.90
N TYR A 127 3.11 -12.59 -2.81
CA TYR A 127 3.11 -11.63 -1.68
C TYR A 127 4.45 -11.54 -0.95
N ASN A 128 5.31 -12.57 -1.02
CA ASN A 128 6.63 -12.49 -0.41
C ASN A 128 7.56 -11.52 -1.16
N GLU A 129 7.42 -11.40 -2.48
CA GLU A 129 8.17 -10.42 -3.29
C GLU A 129 7.67 -9.00 -2.99
N VAL A 130 6.35 -8.81 -2.91
CA VAL A 130 5.75 -7.54 -2.48
C VAL A 130 6.27 -7.13 -1.10
N LEU A 131 6.28 -8.05 -0.13
CA LEU A 131 6.79 -7.78 1.21
C LEU A 131 8.27 -7.41 1.19
N ARG A 132 9.09 -8.17 0.46
CA ARG A 132 10.54 -7.92 0.34
C ARG A 132 10.84 -6.51 -0.14
N ARG A 133 10.24 -6.11 -1.27
CA ARG A 133 10.48 -4.77 -1.84
C ARG A 133 9.91 -3.66 -0.95
N THR A 134 8.76 -3.89 -0.31
CA THR A 134 8.19 -2.93 0.63
C THR A 134 9.11 -2.71 1.83
N LEU A 135 9.65 -3.78 2.44
CA LEU A 135 10.59 -3.65 3.55
C LEU A 135 11.88 -2.95 3.13
N ALA A 136 12.38 -3.19 1.91
CA ALA A 136 13.55 -2.48 1.37
C ALA A 136 13.28 -0.97 1.20
N ALA A 137 12.09 -0.59 0.70
CA ALA A 137 11.69 0.82 0.62
C ALA A 137 11.61 1.46 2.01
N LEU A 138 11.05 0.76 3.00
CA LEU A 138 10.95 1.26 4.37
C LEU A 138 12.33 1.37 5.05
N GLU A 139 13.24 0.46 4.77
CA GLU A 139 14.63 0.56 5.24
C GLU A 139 15.34 1.78 4.64
N GLN A 140 15.14 2.05 3.36
CA GLN A 140 15.64 3.26 2.71
C GLN A 140 15.09 4.53 3.39
N ILE A 141 13.79 4.58 3.67
CA ILE A 141 13.17 5.71 4.39
C ILE A 141 13.79 5.88 5.77
N LEU A 142 13.97 4.80 6.52
CA LEU A 142 14.60 4.81 7.85
C LEU A 142 16.05 5.31 7.86
N THR A 143 16.76 5.24 6.72
CA THR A 143 18.13 5.78 6.61
C THR A 143 18.14 7.27 6.28
N CYS A 144 17.08 7.78 5.65
CA CYS A 144 16.99 9.17 5.18
C CYS A 144 16.25 10.08 6.15
N GLU A 145 15.28 9.55 6.90
CA GLU A 145 14.34 10.32 7.72
C GLU A 145 14.52 10.05 9.22
N LYS A 146 14.20 11.07 10.02
CA LYS A 146 14.19 10.97 11.49
C LYS A 146 12.83 11.32 12.09
N ASP A 147 12.02 12.03 11.34
CA ASP A 147 10.71 12.52 11.72
C ASP A 147 9.60 11.71 11.06
N ASP A 148 8.36 11.97 11.42
CA ASP A 148 7.21 11.20 10.96
C ASP A 148 6.98 11.39 9.44
N VAL A 149 6.60 10.33 8.75
CA VAL A 149 6.35 10.34 7.30
C VAL A 149 4.98 9.78 6.94
N LEU A 150 4.39 10.32 5.87
CA LEU A 150 3.23 9.73 5.21
C LEU A 150 3.71 8.79 4.09
N VAL A 151 3.13 7.60 4.01
CA VAL A 151 3.40 6.63 2.93
C VAL A 151 2.08 6.30 2.22
N VAL A 152 1.95 6.74 0.97
CA VAL A 152 0.78 6.48 0.14
C VAL A 152 1.06 5.31 -0.79
N THR A 153 0.30 4.22 -0.62
CA THR A 153 0.51 2.98 -1.37
C THR A 153 -0.82 2.28 -1.67
N HIS A 154 -0.84 0.95 -1.71
CA HIS A 154 -1.91 0.14 -2.27
C HIS A 154 -2.40 -0.95 -1.31
N SER A 155 -3.50 -1.58 -1.70
CA SER A 155 -4.19 -2.56 -0.86
C SER A 155 -3.37 -3.82 -0.59
N ALA A 156 -2.76 -4.43 -1.63
CA ALA A 156 -2.00 -5.67 -1.44
C ALA A 156 -0.71 -5.42 -0.64
N VAL A 157 -0.05 -4.29 -0.88
CA VAL A 157 1.13 -3.84 -0.12
C VAL A 157 0.80 -3.70 1.36
N LEU A 158 -0.28 -2.98 1.70
CA LEU A 158 -0.68 -2.77 3.09
C LEU A 158 -1.16 -4.06 3.77
N MET A 159 -1.90 -4.91 3.07
CA MET A 159 -2.32 -6.21 3.61
C MET A 159 -1.10 -7.08 3.94
N ALA A 160 -0.14 -7.19 3.03
CA ALA A 160 1.08 -7.98 3.24
C ALA A 160 1.91 -7.45 4.41
N LEU A 161 2.17 -6.14 4.42
CA LEU A 161 2.95 -5.49 5.48
C LEU A 161 2.28 -5.66 6.84
N ARG A 162 1.00 -5.29 6.98
CA ARG A 162 0.27 -5.33 8.26
C ARG A 162 0.12 -6.75 8.80
N CYS A 163 -0.17 -7.72 7.93
CA CYS A 163 -0.23 -9.13 8.30
C CYS A 163 1.13 -9.63 8.81
N TYR A 164 2.22 -9.23 8.13
CA TYR A 164 3.58 -9.58 8.54
C TYR A 164 3.98 -8.91 9.86
N LEU A 165 3.68 -7.62 10.05
CA LEU A 165 3.92 -6.91 11.31
C LEU A 165 3.22 -7.60 12.48
N ALA A 166 1.97 -8.00 12.30
CA ALA A 166 1.17 -8.73 13.29
C ALA A 166 1.64 -10.19 13.52
N ASN A 167 2.70 -10.63 12.84
CA ASN A 167 3.22 -12.00 12.89
C ASN A 167 2.13 -13.07 12.63
N ARG A 168 1.25 -12.80 11.64
CA ARG A 168 0.15 -13.70 11.28
C ARG A 168 0.45 -14.42 9.96
N PRO A 169 -0.07 -15.62 9.75
CA PRO A 169 0.03 -16.33 8.47
C PRO A 169 -0.74 -15.58 7.38
N PHE A 170 -0.28 -15.71 6.12
CA PHE A 170 -0.81 -14.92 5.00
C PHE A 170 -2.19 -15.38 4.50
N ASP A 171 -2.69 -16.50 4.95
CA ASP A 171 -4.07 -16.96 4.70
C ASP A 171 -5.12 -16.01 5.30
N VAL A 172 -4.80 -15.39 6.46
CA VAL A 172 -5.69 -14.42 7.12
C VAL A 172 -5.44 -12.97 6.73
N MET A 173 -4.55 -12.67 5.77
CA MET A 173 -4.15 -11.30 5.45
C MET A 173 -5.31 -10.38 5.01
N ARG A 174 -6.44 -10.94 4.56
CA ARG A 174 -7.63 -10.16 4.22
C ARG A 174 -8.24 -9.41 5.41
N GLU A 175 -7.98 -9.86 6.64
CA GLU A 175 -8.38 -9.16 7.88
C GLU A 175 -7.67 -7.80 8.03
N TYR A 176 -6.52 -7.62 7.36
CA TYR A 176 -5.71 -6.41 7.38
C TYR A 176 -6.00 -5.45 6.21
N ARG A 177 -7.15 -5.62 5.55
CA ARG A 177 -7.55 -4.75 4.45
C ARG A 177 -7.73 -3.31 4.93
N THR A 178 -7.12 -2.38 4.19
CA THR A 178 -7.21 -0.94 4.45
C THR A 178 -8.17 -0.30 3.45
N ARG A 179 -9.08 0.54 3.94
CA ARG A 179 -9.98 1.31 3.08
C ARG A 179 -9.20 2.42 2.37
N ASN A 180 -9.78 2.98 1.29
CA ASN A 180 -9.20 4.15 0.65
C ASN A 180 -9.06 5.29 1.66
N ILE A 181 -7.92 5.98 1.64
CA ILE A 181 -7.54 7.10 2.53
C ILE A 181 -7.56 6.83 4.05
N GLU A 182 -7.80 5.60 4.48
CA GLU A 182 -7.68 5.22 5.89
C GLU A 182 -6.23 5.32 6.34
N LEU A 183 -5.97 6.03 7.44
CA LEU A 183 -4.64 6.15 8.02
C LEU A 183 -4.34 4.98 8.97
N VAL A 184 -3.19 4.38 8.80
CA VAL A 184 -2.65 3.33 9.66
C VAL A 184 -1.28 3.79 10.18
N ARG A 185 -1.15 3.93 11.48
CA ARG A 185 0.12 4.27 12.12
C ARG A 185 0.90 3.00 12.43
N VAL A 186 2.19 3.02 12.10
CA VAL A 186 3.17 1.98 12.45
C VAL A 186 4.41 2.69 12.97
N THR A 187 4.98 2.20 14.06
CA THR A 187 6.18 2.78 14.67
C THR A 187 7.44 2.33 13.94
N GLU A 188 8.49 3.12 14.05
CA GLU A 188 9.83 2.77 13.59
C GLU A 188 10.30 1.41 14.16
N GLU A 189 10.05 1.15 15.46
CA GLU A 189 10.46 -0.09 16.10
C GLU A 189 9.81 -1.33 15.47
N GLU A 190 8.49 -1.25 15.17
CA GLU A 190 7.78 -2.33 14.48
C GLU A 190 8.36 -2.60 13.08
N ILE A 191 8.72 -1.55 12.33
CA ILE A 191 9.35 -1.68 11.01
C ILE A 191 10.74 -2.31 11.13
N ARG A 192 11.58 -1.82 12.04
CA ARG A 192 12.92 -2.37 12.27
C ARG A 192 12.88 -3.83 12.71
N GLU A 193 11.93 -4.20 13.57
CA GLU A 193 11.75 -5.59 13.96
C GLU A 193 11.31 -6.45 12.76
N ALA A 194 10.40 -5.98 11.94
CA ALA A 194 9.96 -6.68 10.73
C ALA A 194 11.14 -6.92 9.76
N ILE A 195 11.98 -5.91 9.54
CA ILE A 195 13.17 -6.02 8.68
C ILE A 195 14.14 -7.07 9.25
N ARG A 196 14.46 -6.99 10.55
CA ARG A 196 15.34 -7.97 11.22
C ARG A 196 14.78 -9.40 11.12
N ARG A 197 13.48 -9.57 11.33
CA ARG A 197 12.82 -10.88 11.24
C ARG A 197 12.82 -11.41 9.81
N TYR A 198 12.61 -10.56 8.82
CA TYR A 198 12.64 -10.95 7.42
C TYR A 198 14.05 -11.41 7.00
N GLY A 199 15.09 -10.69 7.35
CA GLY A 199 16.49 -11.05 7.06
C GLY A 199 16.97 -12.34 7.72
N ARG A 200 16.32 -12.81 8.79
CA ARG A 200 16.63 -14.11 9.44
C ARG A 200 15.88 -15.29 8.82
N ALA A 201 14.87 -15.02 8.00
CA ALA A 201 14.02 -16.05 7.40
C ALA A 201 14.48 -16.45 5.98
N ILE A 202 15.53 -15.79 5.47
CA ILE A 202 16.23 -16.07 4.21
C ILE A 202 17.53 -16.80 4.52
#